data_ea236a5b5026b51fd194484e7887bc8b
#
_entry.id   ea236a5b5026b51fd194484e7887bc8b
#
_cell.length_a   1.000
_cell.length_b   1.000
_cell.length_c   1.000
_cell.angle_alpha   90.00
_cell.angle_beta   90.00
_cell.angle_gamma   90.00
#
_symmetry.space_group_name_H-M   'P 1'
#
loop_
_entity.id
_entity.type
_entity.pdbx_description
1 polymer ?
#
loop_
_entity_poly.entity_id
_entity_poly.type
_entity_poly.pdbx_seq_one_letter_code
_entity_poly.pdbx_strand_id
1 'polypeptide(L)'
;MYEIRIKYFEGATKLEKIEKGDWIDVYSREDVILKEGDFKLVKLGFAMELPMNYEAHLAPRSSTFKKWGVIETNGVGVIDESYCGDNDEWMMPLYCLIGRTGVMFDEKGRSVKYTKINKGDKIGQFRIMEKMPKVKFTEVEALGNPDRGSFGSTTSRKVGENK
;
A
#
# COMPACT_ATOMS: atom_id res chain seq x y z
N MET A 1 -13.33 21.48 5.18
CA MET A 1 -13.18 20.10 5.72
C MET A 1 -14.11 19.21 4.92
N TYR A 2 -13.65 18.08 4.39
CA TYR A 2 -14.49 17.11 3.70
C TYR A 2 -15.04 16.11 4.71
N GLU A 3 -16.33 15.86 4.66
CA GLU A 3 -16.97 14.75 5.36
C GLU A 3 -16.93 13.52 4.44
N ILE A 4 -16.47 12.38 4.97
CA ILE A 4 -16.34 11.13 4.23
C ILE A 4 -17.26 10.10 4.85
N ARG A 5 -18.18 9.55 4.05
CA ARG A 5 -19.03 8.46 4.48
C ARG A 5 -18.22 7.16 4.49
N ILE A 6 -18.27 6.45 5.61
CA ILE A 6 -17.57 5.18 5.81
C ILE A 6 -18.50 4.14 6.43
N LYS A 7 -18.48 2.95 5.88
CA LYS A 7 -19.16 1.78 6.41
C LYS A 7 -18.12 0.83 6.98
N TYR A 8 -18.31 0.41 8.23
CA TYR A 8 -17.48 -0.61 8.86
C TYR A 8 -18.14 -1.97 8.80
N PHE A 9 -17.35 -2.99 8.50
CA PHE A 9 -17.77 -4.39 8.57
C PHE A 9 -17.59 -4.92 9.99
N GLU A 10 -18.31 -5.99 10.32
CA GLU A 10 -18.23 -6.61 11.63
C GLU A 10 -16.78 -6.98 11.97
N GLY A 11 -16.37 -6.66 13.18
CA GLY A 11 -15.03 -6.90 13.69
C GLY A 11 -13.93 -5.96 13.22
N ALA A 12 -14.27 -4.91 12.46
CA ALA A 12 -13.31 -3.90 12.03
C ALA A 12 -12.80 -3.04 13.18
N THR A 13 -11.55 -2.62 13.11
CA THR A 13 -11.01 -1.52 13.92
C THR A 13 -11.34 -0.20 13.22
N LYS A 14 -11.91 0.76 13.95
CA LYS A 14 -12.26 2.08 13.41
C LYS A 14 -10.99 2.88 13.08
N LEU A 15 -11.06 3.62 11.99
CA LEU A 15 -9.97 4.51 11.57
C LEU A 15 -9.91 5.73 12.47
N GLU A 16 -8.70 6.19 12.74
CA GLU A 16 -8.43 7.40 13.51
C GLU A 16 -7.45 8.28 12.72
N LYS A 17 -7.86 9.55 12.50
CA LYS A 17 -6.93 10.56 11.98
C LYS A 17 -6.15 11.14 13.16
N ILE A 18 -4.85 10.91 13.16
CA ILE A 18 -3.96 11.49 14.17
C ILE A 18 -3.45 12.87 13.69
N GLU A 19 -3.17 13.77 14.63
CA GLU A 19 -2.68 15.12 14.31
C GLU A 19 -1.25 15.12 13.74
N LYS A 20 -0.42 14.16 14.19
CA LYS A 20 0.94 14.02 13.69
C LYS A 20 0.97 13.12 12.46
N GLY A 21 1.32 13.70 11.32
CA GLY A 21 1.41 12.98 10.06
C GLY A 21 0.15 13.13 9.21
N ASP A 22 0.29 12.77 7.95
CA ASP A 22 -0.69 12.99 6.90
C ASP A 22 -1.44 11.71 6.52
N TRP A 23 -0.86 10.55 6.83
CA TRP A 23 -1.39 9.25 6.51
C TRP A 23 -2.25 8.68 7.65
N ILE A 24 -3.27 7.91 7.29
CA ILE A 24 -4.21 7.26 8.21
C ILE A 24 -3.86 5.78 8.26
N ASP A 25 -3.63 5.24 9.47
CA ASP A 25 -3.35 3.82 9.65
C ASP A 25 -4.55 2.94 9.28
N VAL A 26 -4.28 1.78 8.66
CA VAL A 26 -5.26 0.73 8.40
C VAL A 26 -4.89 -0.55 9.15
N TYR A 27 -5.91 -1.31 9.48
CA TYR A 27 -5.81 -2.46 10.38
C TYR A 27 -6.28 -3.73 9.68
N SER A 28 -5.67 -4.86 10.01
CA SER A 28 -6.23 -6.15 9.61
C SER A 28 -7.56 -6.40 10.34
N ARG A 29 -8.61 -6.75 9.60
CA ARG A 29 -9.91 -7.12 10.19
C ARG A 29 -9.93 -8.54 10.74
N GLU A 30 -8.98 -9.35 10.33
CA GLU A 30 -8.91 -10.78 10.61
C GLU A 30 -7.53 -11.24 11.05
N ASP A 31 -7.47 -12.38 11.73
CA ASP A 31 -6.22 -13.10 11.93
C ASP A 31 -5.77 -13.74 10.61
N VAL A 32 -4.51 -13.50 10.23
CA VAL A 32 -3.95 -14.00 8.97
C VAL A 32 -2.66 -14.75 9.23
N ILE A 33 -2.54 -15.95 8.67
CA ILE A 33 -1.31 -16.71 8.63
C ILE A 33 -0.87 -16.78 7.17
N LEU A 34 0.37 -16.38 6.89
CA LEU A 34 1.01 -16.44 5.59
C LEU A 34 2.31 -17.23 5.70
N LYS A 35 2.45 -18.31 4.96
CA LYS A 35 3.73 -19.01 4.77
C LYS A 35 4.59 -18.21 3.79
N GLU A 36 5.90 -18.43 3.82
CA GLU A 36 6.77 -17.89 2.76
C GLU A 36 6.27 -18.33 1.38
N GLY A 37 6.07 -17.35 0.50
CA GLY A 37 5.48 -17.55 -0.83
C GLY A 37 3.97 -17.38 -0.92
N ASP A 38 3.25 -17.26 0.19
CA ASP A 38 1.80 -17.05 0.17
C ASP A 38 1.45 -15.61 -0.20
N PHE A 39 0.38 -15.48 -0.99
CA PHE A 39 -0.31 -14.23 -1.31
C PHE A 39 -1.71 -14.21 -0.72
N LYS A 40 -2.12 -13.08 -0.16
CA LYS A 40 -3.50 -12.88 0.33
C LYS A 40 -3.93 -11.42 0.20
N LEU A 41 -5.19 -11.22 -0.19
CA LEU A 41 -5.90 -9.95 -0.02
C LEU A 41 -6.39 -9.87 1.42
N VAL A 42 -5.71 -9.09 2.24
CA VAL A 42 -6.04 -8.92 3.65
C VAL A 42 -7.10 -7.84 3.80
N LYS A 43 -8.23 -8.19 4.39
CA LYS A 43 -9.37 -7.32 4.60
C LYS A 43 -9.06 -6.24 5.63
N LEU A 44 -9.45 -4.99 5.34
CA LEU A 44 -9.22 -3.83 6.20
C LEU A 44 -10.46 -3.44 7.04
N GLY A 45 -11.62 -4.00 6.71
CA GLY A 45 -12.82 -3.85 7.53
C GLY A 45 -13.67 -2.62 7.24
N PHE A 46 -13.46 -1.93 6.14
CA PHE A 46 -14.29 -0.77 5.79
C PHE A 46 -14.46 -0.62 4.28
N ALA A 47 -15.58 -0.02 3.90
CA ALA A 47 -15.84 0.57 2.59
C ALA A 47 -16.02 2.08 2.78
N MET A 48 -15.60 2.88 1.81
CA MET A 48 -15.56 4.35 1.94
C MET A 48 -16.02 5.02 0.64
N GLU A 49 -16.76 6.11 0.78
CA GLU A 49 -17.09 6.98 -0.34
C GLU A 49 -16.13 8.17 -0.35
N LEU A 50 -15.20 8.14 -1.29
CA LEU A 50 -14.27 9.24 -1.48
C LEU A 50 -14.98 10.45 -2.10
N PRO A 51 -14.55 11.70 -1.78
CA PRO A 51 -15.10 12.88 -2.42
C PRO A 51 -14.86 12.85 -3.94
N MET A 52 -15.74 13.49 -4.71
CA MET A 52 -15.58 13.65 -6.15
C MET A 52 -14.22 14.28 -6.49
N ASN A 53 -13.54 13.75 -7.49
CA ASN A 53 -12.20 14.15 -7.93
C ASN A 53 -11.08 13.83 -6.93
N TYR A 54 -11.30 12.89 -6.03
CA TYR A 54 -10.26 12.38 -5.13
C TYR A 54 -10.05 10.88 -5.34
N GLU A 55 -8.87 10.43 -5.02
CA GLU A 55 -8.46 9.03 -4.97
C GLU A 55 -7.70 8.76 -3.67
N ALA A 56 -7.61 7.51 -3.26
CA ALA A 56 -6.79 7.13 -2.12
C ALA A 56 -5.60 6.29 -2.56
N HIS A 57 -4.46 6.55 -1.93
CA HIS A 57 -3.25 5.74 -2.07
C HIS A 57 -3.04 4.94 -0.78
N LEU A 58 -3.05 3.62 -0.90
CA LEU A 58 -2.77 2.67 0.17
C LEU A 58 -1.32 2.20 0.05
N ALA A 59 -0.60 2.17 1.15
CA ALA A 59 0.80 1.76 1.18
C ALA A 59 1.14 1.01 2.49
N PRO A 60 2.20 0.18 2.51
CA PRO A 60 2.70 -0.38 3.74
C PRO A 60 3.27 0.71 4.66
N ARG A 61 3.27 0.44 5.97
CA ARG A 61 4.00 1.28 6.93
C ARG A 61 5.48 0.93 6.89
N SER A 62 6.33 1.85 7.33
CA SER A 62 7.79 1.61 7.43
C SER A 62 8.16 0.38 8.25
N SER A 63 7.32 -0.02 9.20
CA SER A 63 7.51 -1.19 10.04
C SER A 63 6.91 -2.50 9.49
N THR A 64 6.11 -2.45 8.44
CA THR A 64 5.35 -3.61 7.94
C THR A 64 6.26 -4.76 7.54
N PHE A 65 7.26 -4.51 6.70
CA PHE A 65 8.22 -5.55 6.31
C PHE A 65 9.07 -6.03 7.48
N LYS A 66 9.53 -5.10 8.34
CA LYS A 66 10.35 -5.46 9.50
C LYS A 66 9.61 -6.38 10.46
N LYS A 67 8.32 -6.11 10.70
CA LYS A 67 7.51 -6.86 11.67
C LYS A 67 7.04 -8.21 11.12
N TRP A 68 6.58 -8.25 9.88
CA TRP A 68 5.93 -9.44 9.33
C TRP A 68 6.64 -10.06 8.13
N GLY A 69 7.64 -9.41 7.54
CA GLY A 69 8.32 -9.91 6.33
C GLY A 69 7.42 -9.97 5.10
N VAL A 70 6.34 -9.18 5.08
CA VAL A 70 5.41 -9.09 3.96
C VAL A 70 5.65 -7.83 3.15
N ILE A 71 5.37 -7.91 1.86
CA ILE A 71 5.36 -6.78 0.93
C ILE A 71 3.97 -6.59 0.34
N GLU A 72 3.62 -5.37 -0.01
CA GLU A 72 2.46 -5.06 -0.83
C GLU A 72 2.81 -5.29 -2.30
N THR A 73 2.04 -6.14 -2.98
CA THR A 73 2.44 -6.66 -4.31
C THR A 73 2.30 -5.65 -5.45
N ASN A 74 1.41 -4.68 -5.30
CA ASN A 74 1.21 -3.59 -6.27
C ASN A 74 2.02 -2.33 -5.94
N GLY A 75 2.83 -2.35 -4.87
CA GLY A 75 3.64 -1.21 -4.42
C GLY A 75 2.82 -0.07 -3.81
N VAL A 76 1.78 0.38 -4.49
CA VAL A 76 0.78 1.33 -4.00
C VAL A 76 -0.60 0.86 -4.46
N GLY A 77 -1.51 0.66 -3.51
CA GLY A 77 -2.92 0.44 -3.81
C GLY A 77 -3.58 1.75 -4.22
N VAL A 78 -4.15 1.82 -5.41
CA VAL A 78 -4.90 2.99 -5.88
C VAL A 78 -6.38 2.67 -5.82
N ILE A 79 -7.12 3.45 -5.05
CA ILE A 79 -8.56 3.32 -4.89
C ILE A 79 -9.21 4.60 -5.38
N ASP A 80 -9.98 4.52 -6.45
CA ASP A 80 -10.70 5.67 -6.99
C ASP A 80 -12.09 5.86 -6.37
N GLU A 81 -12.71 7.01 -6.64
CA GLU A 81 -14.01 7.37 -6.08
C GLU A 81 -15.16 6.46 -6.49
N SER A 82 -15.00 5.65 -7.56
CA SER A 82 -16.04 4.72 -8.02
C SER A 82 -16.11 3.44 -7.19
N TYR A 83 -15.06 3.14 -6.42
CA TYR A 83 -15.02 2.00 -5.51
C TYR A 83 -15.67 2.36 -4.16
N CYS A 84 -16.99 2.52 -4.17
CA CYS A 84 -17.76 3.09 -3.07
C CYS A 84 -19.05 2.32 -2.75
N GLY A 85 -19.18 1.10 -3.24
CA GLY A 85 -20.32 0.23 -2.97
C GLY A 85 -20.33 -0.31 -1.54
N ASP A 86 -21.51 -0.75 -1.10
CA ASP A 86 -21.70 -1.29 0.26
C ASP A 86 -20.82 -2.50 0.60
N ASN A 87 -20.39 -3.24 -0.41
CA ASN A 87 -19.54 -4.42 -0.27
C ASN A 87 -18.13 -4.22 -0.83
N ASP A 88 -17.78 -3.00 -1.22
CA ASP A 88 -16.46 -2.64 -1.72
C ASP A 88 -15.47 -2.47 -0.55
N GLU A 89 -15.26 -3.55 0.17
CA GLU A 89 -14.31 -3.59 1.29
C GLU A 89 -12.89 -3.35 0.80
N TRP A 90 -12.21 -2.40 1.41
CA TRP A 90 -10.80 -2.18 1.12
C TRP A 90 -9.96 -3.36 1.60
N MET A 91 -9.00 -3.76 0.76
CA MET A 91 -8.08 -4.87 1.04
C MET A 91 -6.66 -4.48 0.69
N MET A 92 -5.71 -5.09 1.38
CA MET A 92 -4.28 -4.92 1.12
C MET A 92 -3.70 -6.22 0.56
N PRO A 93 -3.14 -6.20 -0.68
CA PRO A 93 -2.53 -7.37 -1.31
C PRO A 93 -1.15 -7.62 -0.71
N LEU A 94 -1.05 -8.61 0.18
CA LEU A 94 0.21 -8.95 0.85
C LEU A 94 0.79 -10.26 0.33
N TYR A 95 2.10 -10.24 0.12
CA TYR A 95 2.92 -11.41 -0.18
C TYR A 95 3.94 -11.63 0.93
N CYS A 96 4.02 -12.85 1.45
CA CYS A 96 4.99 -13.20 2.48
C CYS A 96 6.34 -13.56 1.85
N LEU A 97 7.29 -12.64 1.95
CA LEU A 97 8.66 -12.86 1.47
C LEU A 97 9.50 -13.60 2.50
N ILE A 98 9.33 -13.27 3.79
CA ILE A 98 10.08 -13.86 4.90
C ILE A 98 9.15 -14.08 6.08
N GLY A 99 8.95 -15.33 6.49
CA GLY A 99 8.19 -15.66 7.70
C GLY A 99 8.90 -15.17 8.96
N ARG A 100 8.21 -14.40 9.80
CA ARG A 100 8.76 -13.75 11.01
C ARG A 100 8.22 -14.30 12.32
N THR A 101 7.18 -15.13 12.28
CA THR A 101 6.52 -15.61 13.50
C THR A 101 7.06 -16.96 13.97
N GLY A 102 7.27 -17.89 13.05
CA GLY A 102 7.70 -19.24 13.43
C GLY A 102 7.86 -20.16 12.23
N VAL A 103 7.89 -21.45 12.53
CA VAL A 103 7.99 -22.53 11.55
C VAL A 103 6.78 -23.45 11.71
N MET A 104 6.24 -23.90 10.59
CA MET A 104 5.18 -24.91 10.53
C MET A 104 5.53 -25.94 9.46
N PHE A 105 4.78 -27.03 9.39
CA PHE A 105 4.95 -28.03 8.35
C PHE A 105 3.88 -27.83 7.26
N ASP A 106 4.30 -27.91 5.99
CA ASP A 106 3.38 -27.94 4.87
C ASP A 106 2.71 -29.31 4.70
N GLU A 107 1.82 -29.44 3.71
CA GLU A 107 1.10 -30.68 3.42
C GLU A 107 2.02 -31.85 3.02
N LYS A 108 3.25 -31.56 2.62
CA LYS A 108 4.29 -32.54 2.28
C LYS A 108 5.24 -32.83 3.44
N GLY A 109 4.94 -32.32 4.64
CA GLY A 109 5.78 -32.48 5.83
C GLY A 109 7.08 -31.67 5.82
N ARG A 110 7.22 -30.67 4.92
CA ARG A 110 8.40 -29.82 4.85
C ARG A 110 8.26 -28.64 5.79
N SER A 111 9.34 -28.28 6.45
CA SER A 111 9.43 -27.12 7.32
C SER A 111 9.32 -25.83 6.48
N VAL A 112 8.36 -24.98 6.82
CA VAL A 112 8.10 -23.68 6.16
C VAL A 112 8.01 -22.59 7.22
N LYS A 113 8.69 -21.47 7.03
CA LYS A 113 8.51 -20.30 7.88
C LYS A 113 7.20 -19.60 7.56
N TYR A 114 6.59 -19.01 8.57
CA TYR A 114 5.35 -18.28 8.42
C TYR A 114 5.35 -16.98 9.22
N THR A 115 4.47 -16.08 8.86
CA THR A 115 4.15 -14.89 9.63
C THR A 115 2.68 -14.89 10.04
N LYS A 116 2.40 -14.34 11.23
CA LYS A 116 1.04 -14.14 11.72
C LYS A 116 0.77 -12.66 11.88
N ILE A 117 -0.29 -12.18 11.26
CA ILE A 117 -0.87 -10.87 11.45
C ILE A 117 -2.13 -11.08 12.27
N ASN A 118 -2.27 -10.38 13.38
CA ASN A 118 -3.47 -10.50 14.20
C ASN A 118 -4.50 -9.45 13.78
N LYS A 119 -5.76 -9.75 14.00
CA LYS A 119 -6.84 -8.78 13.95
C LYS A 119 -6.47 -7.54 14.76
N GLY A 120 -6.65 -6.34 14.18
CA GLY A 120 -6.29 -5.07 14.81
C GLY A 120 -4.82 -4.65 14.64
N ASP A 121 -3.97 -5.47 14.04
CA ASP A 121 -2.61 -5.04 13.70
C ASP A 121 -2.62 -3.95 12.61
N LYS A 122 -1.82 -2.90 12.81
CA LYS A 122 -1.62 -1.80 11.85
C LYS A 122 -0.73 -2.25 10.72
N ILE A 123 -1.31 -2.72 9.60
CA ILE A 123 -0.57 -3.34 8.50
C ILE A 123 -0.22 -2.40 7.36
N GLY A 124 -0.90 -1.27 7.26
CA GLY A 124 -0.73 -0.29 6.20
C GLY A 124 -1.18 1.09 6.64
N GLN A 125 -1.17 1.99 5.68
CA GLN A 125 -1.62 3.38 5.84
C GLN A 125 -2.12 3.90 4.49
N PHE A 126 -3.00 4.88 4.50
CA PHE A 126 -3.46 5.53 3.28
C PHE A 126 -3.53 7.05 3.43
N ARG A 127 -3.55 7.73 2.30
CA ARG A 127 -3.90 9.14 2.19
C ARG A 127 -4.86 9.36 1.04
N ILE A 128 -5.63 10.43 1.12
CA ILE A 128 -6.56 10.88 0.08
C ILE A 128 -5.91 12.03 -0.67
N MET A 129 -5.96 12.00 -2.00
CA MET A 129 -5.30 12.95 -2.89
C MET A 129 -6.28 13.39 -3.98
N GLU A 130 -6.07 14.57 -4.53
CA GLU A 130 -6.76 14.97 -5.76
C GLU A 130 -6.36 14.06 -6.92
N LYS A 131 -7.33 13.71 -7.75
CA LYS A 131 -7.09 12.95 -8.98
C LYS A 131 -6.23 13.73 -9.95
N MET A 132 -5.56 13.01 -10.81
CA MET A 132 -4.83 13.58 -11.93
C MET A 132 -5.74 14.47 -12.76
N PRO A 133 -5.30 15.68 -13.19
CA PRO A 133 -6.08 16.55 -14.05
C PRO A 133 -6.38 15.86 -15.39
N LYS A 134 -7.44 16.30 -16.05
CA LYS A 134 -7.76 15.81 -17.40
C LYS A 134 -6.59 16.12 -18.33
N VAL A 135 -6.05 15.10 -18.98
CA VAL A 135 -4.94 15.20 -19.91
C VAL A 135 -5.38 14.72 -21.30
N LYS A 136 -4.77 15.32 -22.32
CA LYS A 136 -4.88 14.89 -23.71
C LYS A 136 -3.48 14.69 -24.25
N PHE A 137 -3.19 13.52 -24.75
CA PHE A 137 -1.93 13.26 -25.45
C PHE A 137 -2.04 13.73 -26.90
N THR A 138 -1.06 14.54 -27.32
CA THR A 138 -0.90 14.96 -28.72
C THR A 138 0.42 14.37 -29.21
N GLU A 139 0.34 13.50 -30.20
CA GLU A 139 1.53 12.91 -30.82
C GLU A 139 2.28 13.98 -31.62
N VAL A 140 3.59 14.02 -31.44
CA VAL A 140 4.50 14.89 -32.15
C VAL A 140 5.73 14.10 -32.58
N GLU A 141 6.35 14.49 -33.71
CA GLU A 141 7.57 13.85 -34.22
C GLU A 141 8.79 14.09 -33.30
N ALA A 142 8.85 15.24 -32.65
CA ALA A 142 9.91 15.60 -31.72
C ALA A 142 9.40 16.55 -30.63
N LEU A 143 9.91 16.40 -29.42
CA LEU A 143 9.60 17.33 -28.30
C LEU A 143 10.39 18.63 -28.37
N GLY A 144 11.52 18.66 -29.10
CA GLY A 144 12.34 19.86 -29.27
C GLY A 144 13.14 20.30 -28.05
N ASN A 145 13.14 19.52 -26.98
CA ASN A 145 13.86 19.82 -25.73
C ASN A 145 15.21 19.06 -25.72
N PRO A 146 16.27 19.63 -25.07
CA PRO A 146 17.51 18.89 -24.90
C PRO A 146 17.31 17.70 -23.96
N ASP A 147 18.00 16.60 -24.26
CA ASP A 147 18.00 15.41 -23.43
C ASP A 147 18.58 15.69 -22.05
N ARG A 148 17.92 15.24 -21.01
CA ARG A 148 18.39 15.34 -19.63
C ARG A 148 19.54 14.39 -19.30
N GLY A 149 19.69 13.31 -20.06
CA GLY A 149 20.58 12.19 -19.80
C GLY A 149 19.87 10.95 -19.29
N SER A 150 20.61 9.87 -19.07
CA SER A 150 20.10 8.57 -18.63
C SER A 150 19.71 8.56 -17.15
N PHE A 151 18.92 7.55 -16.76
CA PHE A 151 18.62 7.29 -15.35
C PHE A 151 19.91 7.14 -14.54
N GLY A 152 20.04 7.92 -13.42
CA GLY A 152 21.23 7.94 -12.58
C GLY A 152 22.31 8.96 -12.99
N SER A 153 22.17 9.69 -14.10
CA SER A 153 23.14 10.70 -14.57
C SER A 153 23.34 11.88 -13.59
N THR A 154 22.42 12.09 -12.65
CA THR A 154 22.54 13.12 -11.60
C THR A 154 23.54 12.78 -10.49
N THR A 155 24.12 11.57 -10.49
CA THR A 155 25.00 11.08 -9.40
C THR A 155 26.49 11.26 -9.70
N SER A 156 26.88 11.79 -10.87
CA SER A 156 28.28 12.11 -11.16
C SER A 156 28.76 13.28 -10.32
N ARG A 157 29.36 12.99 -9.16
CA ARG A 157 30.23 13.93 -8.45
C ARG A 157 31.41 14.25 -9.38
N LYS A 158 31.57 15.50 -9.78
CA LYS A 158 32.86 15.98 -10.29
C LYS A 158 33.88 15.77 -9.17
N VAL A 159 34.75 14.79 -9.33
CA VAL A 159 35.97 14.69 -8.51
C VAL A 159 36.78 15.93 -8.88
N GLY A 160 36.90 16.85 -7.93
CA GLY A 160 37.69 18.05 -8.11
C GLY A 160 39.14 17.65 -8.35
N GLU A 161 39.70 18.08 -9.46
CA GLU A 161 41.14 18.14 -9.68
C GLU A 161 41.73 19.08 -8.64
N ASN A 162 42.40 18.54 -7.64
CA ASN A 162 43.33 19.28 -6.80
C ASN A 162 44.62 19.51 -7.61
N LYS A 163 44.85 20.75 -8.01
CA LYS A 163 46.18 21.26 -8.30
C LYS A 163 46.87 21.71 -7.03
#